data_a100518020e438aed90d461589c6adf8
#
_entry.id   a100518020e438aed90d461589c6adf8
#
_cell.length_a   1.000
_cell.length_b   1.000
_cell.length_c   1.000
_cell.angle_alpha   90.00
_cell.angle_beta   90.00
_cell.angle_gamma   90.00
#
_symmetry.space_group_name_H-M   'P 1'
#
loop_
_entity.id
_entity.type
_entity.pdbx_description
1 polymer ?
#
loop_
_entity_poly.entity_id
_entity_poly.type
_entity_poly.pdbx_seq_one_letter_code
_entity_poly.pdbx_strand_id
1 'polypeptide(L)'
;ASIFIRNPRTGEVAAAVSGGREGAVYEGKQYTSKEMIKTRKFYFLLATMLFGLIPYLILSPLSQTVQMDRGIASSVAVAAVMIGSVCNAATRLALPTAADKVGRIICLKVVLVAAVIAMLLLIVAPSAVTTVCVVLMYACYGGIMGSFPSLSSSIFGMKHSGENYGYVMFGIAIATLSAPAITNTVLGSGYDMNVVFGIGAIRAAVSFLFLILLERELKLERKK
;
A
#
# COMPACT_ATOMS: atom_id res chain seq x y z
N ALA A 1 -28.94 8.47 -9.33
CA ALA A 1 -27.97 7.35 -9.21
C ALA A 1 -28.48 6.23 -8.29
N SER A 2 -29.40 6.49 -7.35
CA SER A 2 -29.87 5.48 -6.38
C SER A 2 -30.87 4.45 -6.95
N ILE A 3 -31.34 4.59 -8.19
CA ILE A 3 -32.34 3.70 -8.79
C ILE A 3 -31.78 2.33 -9.18
N PHE A 4 -30.46 2.21 -9.31
CA PHE A 4 -29.79 0.97 -9.71
C PHE A 4 -29.10 0.19 -8.57
N ILE A 5 -29.08 0.73 -7.35
CA ILE A 5 -28.46 0.06 -6.20
C ILE A 5 -29.57 -0.42 -5.27
N ARG A 6 -30.02 -1.66 -5.47
CA ARG A 6 -30.93 -2.35 -4.58
C ARG A 6 -30.13 -3.15 -3.54
N ASN A 7 -30.49 -3.03 -2.27
CA ASN A 7 -29.95 -3.93 -1.25
C ASN A 7 -30.29 -5.38 -1.61
N PRO A 8 -29.31 -6.28 -1.76
CA PRO A 8 -29.58 -7.67 -2.06
C PRO A 8 -30.40 -8.30 -0.94
N ARG A 9 -31.36 -9.13 -1.29
CA ARG A 9 -32.13 -9.93 -0.32
C ARG A 9 -31.19 -10.97 0.31
N THR A 10 -31.47 -11.38 1.54
CA THR A 10 -30.64 -12.32 2.30
C THR A 10 -30.31 -13.63 1.57
N GLY A 11 -31.14 -14.09 0.64
CA GLY A 11 -30.87 -15.26 -0.21
C GLY A 11 -30.00 -14.98 -1.44
N GLU A 12 -30.01 -13.74 -1.98
CA GLU A 12 -29.22 -13.38 -3.16
C GLU A 12 -27.71 -13.23 -2.81
N VAL A 13 -27.40 -12.81 -1.58
CA VAL A 13 -26.03 -12.76 -1.08
C VAL A 13 -25.44 -14.16 -0.93
N ALA A 14 -26.25 -15.12 -0.44
CA ALA A 14 -25.82 -16.51 -0.33
C ALA A 14 -25.59 -17.15 -1.72
N ALA A 15 -26.44 -16.86 -2.71
CA ALA A 15 -26.31 -17.35 -4.08
C ALA A 15 -25.12 -16.73 -4.83
N ALA A 16 -24.85 -15.43 -4.64
CA ALA A 16 -23.69 -14.75 -5.24
C ALA A 16 -22.35 -15.22 -4.61
N VAL A 17 -22.36 -15.58 -3.34
CA VAL A 17 -21.19 -16.15 -2.65
C VAL A 17 -20.96 -17.63 -3.06
N SER A 18 -22.03 -18.37 -3.40
CA SER A 18 -21.92 -19.77 -3.85
C SER A 18 -21.61 -19.93 -5.34
N GLY A 19 -21.87 -18.91 -6.17
CA GLY A 19 -21.59 -18.92 -7.63
C GLY A 19 -20.18 -18.50 -8.03
N GLY A 20 -19.44 -17.84 -7.15
CA GLY A 20 -18.02 -17.62 -7.33
C GLY A 20 -17.25 -18.69 -6.60
N ARG A 21 -16.49 -19.59 -7.32
CA ARG A 21 -15.63 -20.65 -6.81
C ARG A 21 -15.64 -20.72 -5.29
N GLU A 22 -15.95 -21.86 -4.71
CA GLU A 22 -15.90 -22.11 -3.27
C GLU A 22 -14.70 -21.43 -2.64
N GLY A 23 -14.84 -20.14 -2.34
CA GLY A 23 -13.91 -19.41 -1.52
C GLY A 23 -14.01 -20.09 -0.18
N ALA A 24 -12.94 -20.72 0.26
CA ALA A 24 -12.84 -21.36 1.56
C ALA A 24 -13.58 -20.46 2.56
N VAL A 25 -14.69 -20.98 3.09
CA VAL A 25 -15.41 -20.32 4.18
C VAL A 25 -14.34 -20.00 5.21
N TYR A 26 -14.15 -18.72 5.52
CA TYR A 26 -13.15 -18.31 6.50
C TYR A 26 -13.65 -18.87 7.86
N GLU A 27 -13.16 -20.06 8.21
CA GLU A 27 -13.48 -20.74 9.47
C GLU A 27 -12.81 -20.07 10.68
N GLY A 28 -12.02 -19.00 10.44
CA GLY A 28 -11.32 -18.29 11.49
C GLY A 28 -12.23 -17.36 12.32
N LYS A 29 -11.69 -16.92 13.45
CA LYS A 29 -12.36 -15.97 14.34
C LYS A 29 -12.74 -14.69 13.62
N GLN A 30 -14.04 -14.32 13.68
CA GLN A 30 -14.56 -13.05 13.18
C GLN A 30 -14.35 -11.97 14.25
N TYR A 31 -13.41 -11.04 13.99
CA TYR A 31 -13.09 -9.99 14.96
C TYR A 31 -14.04 -8.80 14.79
N THR A 32 -14.61 -8.35 15.90
CA THR A 32 -15.18 -7.00 15.99
C THR A 32 -14.05 -5.96 16.06
N SER A 33 -14.32 -4.70 15.71
CA SER A 33 -13.30 -3.64 15.74
C SER A 33 -12.68 -3.47 17.12
N LYS A 34 -13.47 -3.62 18.19
CA LYS A 34 -12.98 -3.55 19.58
C LYS A 34 -12.02 -4.69 19.94
N GLU A 35 -12.26 -5.88 19.41
CA GLU A 35 -11.36 -7.02 19.58
C GLU A 35 -10.11 -6.87 18.73
N MET A 36 -10.26 -6.42 17.48
CA MET A 36 -9.16 -6.21 16.52
C MET A 36 -8.10 -5.26 17.08
N ILE A 37 -8.51 -4.09 17.58
CA ILE A 37 -7.60 -3.06 18.12
C ILE A 37 -6.77 -3.59 19.30
N LYS A 38 -7.25 -4.61 20.03
CA LYS A 38 -6.50 -5.22 21.13
C LYS A 38 -5.43 -6.22 20.66
N THR A 39 -5.38 -6.56 19.38
CA THR A 39 -4.43 -7.53 18.83
C THR A 39 -3.14 -6.89 18.34
N ARG A 40 -2.00 -7.57 18.51
CA ARG A 40 -0.71 -7.13 17.95
C ARG A 40 -0.74 -7.09 16.41
N LYS A 41 -1.50 -7.98 15.79
CA LYS A 41 -1.68 -8.04 14.32
C LYS A 41 -2.20 -6.73 13.75
N PHE A 42 -3.14 -6.08 14.45
CA PHE A 42 -3.65 -4.79 14.03
C PHE A 42 -2.56 -3.73 13.94
N TYR A 43 -1.74 -3.61 14.98
CA TYR A 43 -0.66 -2.62 15.01
C TYR A 43 0.43 -2.91 13.98
N PHE A 44 0.77 -4.18 13.75
CA PHE A 44 1.72 -4.53 12.70
C PHE A 44 1.16 -4.23 11.31
N LEU A 45 -0.11 -4.50 11.07
CA LEU A 45 -0.77 -4.18 9.79
C LEU A 45 -0.86 -2.67 9.58
N LEU A 46 -1.28 -1.92 10.60
CA LEU A 46 -1.36 -0.46 10.57
C LEU A 46 0.02 0.17 10.33
N ALA A 47 1.05 -0.29 11.02
CA ALA A 47 2.42 0.19 10.85
C ALA A 47 2.96 -0.14 9.44
N THR A 48 2.65 -1.33 8.92
CA THR A 48 3.01 -1.69 7.53
C THR A 48 2.37 -0.73 6.54
N MET A 49 1.11 -0.38 6.70
CA MET A 49 0.43 0.57 5.83
C MET A 49 1.01 1.98 5.98
N LEU A 50 1.16 2.45 7.21
CA LEU A 50 1.71 3.77 7.52
C LEU A 50 3.08 3.97 6.87
N PHE A 51 4.04 3.11 7.17
CA PHE A 51 5.41 3.26 6.70
C PHE A 51 5.56 2.90 5.21
N GLY A 52 4.76 2.01 4.67
CA GLY A 52 4.81 1.60 3.27
C GLY A 52 4.27 2.65 2.30
N LEU A 53 3.39 3.54 2.75
CA LEU A 53 2.82 4.59 1.90
C LEU A 53 3.63 5.89 1.91
N ILE A 54 4.41 6.16 2.96
CA ILE A 54 5.21 7.40 3.09
C ILE A 54 6.12 7.63 1.89
N PRO A 55 6.86 6.65 1.33
CA PRO A 55 7.74 6.87 0.18
C PRO A 55 7.03 7.47 -1.02
N TYR A 56 5.86 6.92 -1.36
CA TYR A 56 5.05 7.46 -2.45
C TYR A 56 4.50 8.86 -2.12
N LEU A 57 4.01 9.05 -0.90
CA LEU A 57 3.42 10.34 -0.48
C LEU A 57 4.45 11.48 -0.43
N ILE A 58 5.72 11.16 -0.19
CA ILE A 58 6.84 12.08 -0.34
C ILE A 58 7.07 12.42 -1.82
N LEU A 59 7.15 11.39 -2.67
CA LEU A 59 7.54 11.54 -4.07
C LEU A 59 6.43 12.15 -4.93
N SER A 60 5.17 11.78 -4.68
CA SER A 60 4.04 12.14 -5.55
C SER A 60 3.93 13.65 -5.85
N PRO A 61 3.95 14.56 -4.86
CA PRO A 61 3.88 15.99 -5.11
C PRO A 61 5.15 16.56 -5.81
N LEU A 62 6.29 15.89 -5.65
CA LEU A 62 7.59 16.31 -6.16
C LEU A 62 7.98 15.60 -7.46
N SER A 63 7.16 14.68 -7.95
CA SER A 63 7.51 13.77 -9.04
C SER A 63 7.87 14.45 -10.35
N GLN A 64 7.26 15.60 -10.68
CA GLN A 64 7.63 16.40 -11.85
C GLN A 64 8.89 17.21 -11.59
N THR A 65 8.97 17.92 -10.47
CA THR A 65 10.11 18.76 -10.08
C THR A 65 11.40 17.96 -10.07
N VAL A 66 11.41 16.79 -9.39
CA VAL A 66 12.60 15.91 -9.33
C VAL A 66 13.06 15.47 -10.72
N GLN A 67 12.17 15.25 -11.65
CA GLN A 67 12.52 14.88 -13.02
C GLN A 67 13.08 16.08 -13.78
N MET A 68 12.47 17.28 -13.67
CA MET A 68 12.93 18.50 -14.32
C MET A 68 14.28 18.96 -13.79
N ASP A 69 14.54 18.89 -12.49
CA ASP A 69 15.82 19.20 -11.85
C ASP A 69 16.96 18.29 -12.37
N ARG A 70 16.62 17.11 -12.90
CA ARG A 70 17.55 16.17 -13.53
C ARG A 70 17.63 16.31 -15.06
N GLY A 71 17.14 17.42 -15.61
CA GLY A 71 17.22 17.74 -17.04
C GLY A 71 16.20 17.02 -17.91
N ILE A 72 15.15 16.42 -17.32
CA ILE A 72 14.06 15.80 -18.09
C ILE A 72 13.10 16.91 -18.55
N ALA A 73 12.75 16.92 -19.83
CA ALA A 73 11.79 17.87 -20.37
C ALA A 73 10.44 17.78 -19.63
N SER A 74 9.82 18.92 -19.38
CA SER A 74 8.55 19.00 -18.64
C SER A 74 7.45 18.11 -19.27
N SER A 75 7.37 18.03 -20.59
CA SER A 75 6.41 17.16 -21.30
C SER A 75 6.62 15.68 -20.98
N VAL A 76 7.88 15.23 -20.86
CA VAL A 76 8.23 13.85 -20.49
C VAL A 76 7.92 13.59 -19.04
N ALA A 77 8.22 14.55 -18.15
CA ALA A 77 7.91 14.42 -16.72
C ALA A 77 6.39 14.31 -16.48
N VAL A 78 5.58 15.12 -17.18
CA VAL A 78 4.12 15.03 -17.13
C VAL A 78 3.63 13.69 -17.67
N ALA A 79 4.13 13.24 -18.82
CA ALA A 79 3.77 11.95 -19.40
C ALA A 79 4.11 10.78 -18.43
N ALA A 80 5.26 10.85 -17.75
CA ALA A 80 5.64 9.85 -16.76
C ALA A 80 4.65 9.77 -15.58
N VAL A 81 4.19 10.91 -15.08
CA VAL A 81 3.16 10.96 -14.01
C VAL A 81 1.83 10.40 -14.50
N MET A 82 1.43 10.69 -15.74
CA MET A 82 0.22 10.13 -16.35
C MET A 82 0.32 8.60 -16.48
N ILE A 83 1.42 8.09 -17.03
CA ILE A 83 1.69 6.65 -17.12
C ILE A 83 1.72 6.02 -15.72
N GLY A 84 2.38 6.66 -14.77
CA GLY A 84 2.40 6.23 -13.37
C GLY A 84 0.99 6.10 -12.78
N SER A 85 0.12 7.06 -13.06
CA SER A 85 -1.29 7.02 -12.60
C SER A 85 -2.07 5.85 -13.21
N VAL A 86 -1.83 5.55 -14.48
CA VAL A 86 -2.41 4.35 -15.12
C VAL A 86 -1.85 3.07 -14.48
N CYS A 87 -0.54 3.01 -14.25
CA CYS A 87 0.08 1.87 -13.55
C CYS A 87 -0.46 1.70 -12.13
N ASN A 88 -0.69 2.80 -11.40
CA ASN A 88 -1.33 2.78 -10.08
C ASN A 88 -2.73 2.13 -10.16
N ALA A 89 -3.57 2.57 -11.08
CA ALA A 89 -4.91 1.99 -11.25
C ALA A 89 -4.85 0.50 -11.66
N ALA A 90 -3.96 0.15 -12.58
CA ALA A 90 -3.76 -1.23 -13.04
C ALA A 90 -3.30 -2.14 -11.90
N THR A 91 -2.33 -1.73 -11.10
CA THR A 91 -1.80 -2.53 -9.99
C THR A 91 -2.77 -2.69 -8.84
N ARG A 92 -3.69 -1.75 -8.63
CA ARG A 92 -4.79 -1.90 -7.66
C ARG A 92 -5.67 -3.11 -7.95
N LEU A 93 -5.83 -3.47 -9.22
CA LEU A 93 -6.62 -4.62 -9.64
C LEU A 93 -5.76 -5.88 -9.82
N ALA A 94 -4.60 -5.72 -10.45
CA ALA A 94 -3.74 -6.84 -10.81
C ALA A 94 -3.08 -7.49 -9.58
N LEU A 95 -2.62 -6.70 -8.60
CA LEU A 95 -1.88 -7.25 -7.47
C LEU A 95 -2.74 -8.10 -6.53
N PRO A 96 -3.97 -7.70 -6.12
CA PRO A 96 -4.85 -8.57 -5.36
C PRO A 96 -5.16 -9.87 -6.08
N THR A 97 -5.40 -9.83 -7.40
CA THR A 97 -5.66 -11.02 -8.21
C THR A 97 -4.44 -11.96 -8.27
N ALA A 98 -3.23 -11.41 -8.40
CA ALA A 98 -2.00 -12.19 -8.32
C ALA A 98 -1.78 -12.73 -6.89
N ALA A 99 -2.10 -11.95 -5.87
CA ALA A 99 -1.96 -12.30 -4.47
C ALA A 99 -2.85 -13.50 -4.05
N ASP A 100 -3.98 -13.70 -4.70
CA ASP A 100 -4.84 -14.87 -4.47
C ASP A 100 -4.17 -16.17 -4.96
N LYS A 101 -3.24 -16.11 -5.91
CA LYS A 101 -2.49 -17.26 -6.42
C LYS A 101 -1.15 -17.49 -5.70
N VAL A 102 -0.41 -16.42 -5.43
CA VAL A 102 0.97 -16.47 -4.92
C VAL A 102 1.02 -16.29 -3.40
N GLY A 103 0.02 -15.62 -2.84
CA GLY A 103 -0.06 -15.28 -1.42
C GLY A 103 0.08 -13.78 -1.17
N ARG A 104 -0.84 -13.24 -0.38
CA ARG A 104 -0.99 -11.78 -0.14
C ARG A 104 0.25 -11.15 0.49
N ILE A 105 0.86 -11.83 1.47
CA ILE A 105 2.05 -11.34 2.17
C ILE A 105 3.27 -11.34 1.23
N ILE A 106 3.41 -12.35 0.38
CA ILE A 106 4.52 -12.45 -0.58
C ILE A 106 4.44 -11.30 -1.60
N CYS A 107 3.26 -11.06 -2.16
CA CYS A 107 3.06 -9.96 -3.10
C CYS A 107 3.39 -8.60 -2.47
N LEU A 108 2.95 -8.34 -1.23
CA LEU A 108 3.29 -7.10 -0.53
C LEU A 108 4.79 -6.99 -0.24
N LYS A 109 5.47 -8.08 0.10
CA LYS A 109 6.94 -8.07 0.27
C LYS A 109 7.65 -7.63 -1.00
N VAL A 110 7.25 -8.18 -2.16
CA VAL A 110 7.83 -7.80 -3.46
C VAL A 110 7.63 -6.32 -3.74
N VAL A 111 6.43 -5.80 -3.50
CA VAL A 111 6.13 -4.37 -3.70
C VAL A 111 6.94 -3.47 -2.76
N LEU A 112 7.08 -3.84 -1.49
CA LEU A 112 7.87 -3.06 -0.53
C LEU A 112 9.37 -3.09 -0.87
N VAL A 113 9.90 -4.22 -1.30
CA VAL A 113 11.30 -4.31 -1.79
C VAL A 113 11.49 -3.45 -3.04
N ALA A 114 10.56 -3.49 -3.99
CA ALA A 114 10.60 -2.62 -5.16
C ALA A 114 10.56 -1.13 -4.78
N ALA A 115 9.77 -0.74 -3.78
CA ALA A 115 9.72 0.63 -3.28
C ALA A 115 11.04 1.05 -2.61
N VAL A 116 11.68 0.17 -1.82
CA VAL A 116 13.02 0.43 -1.24
C VAL A 116 14.04 0.67 -2.35
N ILE A 117 14.09 -0.24 -3.33
CA ILE A 117 15.03 -0.14 -4.46
C ILE A 117 14.80 1.14 -5.25
N ALA A 118 13.54 1.47 -5.58
CA ALA A 118 13.21 2.68 -6.31
C ALA A 118 13.64 3.95 -5.57
N MET A 119 13.42 4.02 -4.24
CA MET A 119 13.86 5.15 -3.42
C MET A 119 15.38 5.27 -3.34
N LEU A 120 16.10 4.16 -3.20
CA LEU A 120 17.57 4.18 -3.20
C LEU A 120 18.13 4.57 -4.57
N LEU A 121 17.55 4.07 -5.65
CA LEU A 121 17.94 4.47 -6.99
C LEU A 121 17.70 5.94 -7.24
N LEU A 122 16.62 6.53 -6.70
CA LEU A 122 16.37 7.97 -6.80
C LEU A 122 17.48 8.83 -6.17
N ILE A 123 18.34 8.32 -5.32
CA ILE A 123 19.48 9.06 -4.77
C ILE A 123 20.57 9.29 -5.83
N VAL A 124 20.85 8.29 -6.65
CA VAL A 124 21.99 8.27 -7.58
C VAL A 124 21.60 8.15 -9.07
N ALA A 125 20.31 8.06 -9.36
CA ALA A 125 19.83 7.71 -10.69
C ALA A 125 20.08 8.82 -11.72
N PRO A 126 20.53 8.48 -12.94
CA PRO A 126 20.49 9.38 -14.08
C PRO A 126 19.03 9.64 -14.53
N SER A 127 18.85 10.65 -15.39
CA SER A 127 17.53 11.13 -15.83
C SER A 127 16.53 10.03 -16.22
N ALA A 128 16.92 9.13 -17.11
CA ALA A 128 16.03 8.06 -17.60
C ALA A 128 15.57 7.11 -16.47
N VAL A 129 16.49 6.72 -15.57
CA VAL A 129 16.18 5.83 -14.42
C VAL A 129 15.26 6.53 -13.43
N THR A 130 15.39 7.85 -13.25
CA THR A 130 14.50 8.64 -12.41
C THR A 130 13.05 8.52 -12.87
N THR A 131 12.80 8.66 -14.17
CA THR A 131 11.46 8.51 -14.74
C THR A 131 10.87 7.12 -14.46
N VAL A 132 11.67 6.06 -14.65
CA VAL A 132 11.24 4.69 -14.35
C VAL A 132 10.92 4.51 -12.88
N CYS A 133 11.76 5.05 -11.97
CA CYS A 133 11.52 4.98 -10.53
C CYS A 133 10.23 5.71 -10.12
N VAL A 134 9.94 6.86 -10.72
CA VAL A 134 8.68 7.59 -10.50
C VAL A 134 7.49 6.70 -10.87
N VAL A 135 7.46 6.16 -12.09
CA VAL A 135 6.37 5.28 -12.54
C VAL A 135 6.23 4.04 -11.64
N LEU A 136 7.36 3.42 -11.25
CA LEU A 136 7.37 2.26 -10.36
C LEU A 136 6.79 2.58 -8.99
N MET A 137 7.09 3.77 -8.42
CA MET A 137 6.53 4.17 -7.12
C MET A 137 5.02 4.36 -7.17
N TYR A 138 4.46 4.89 -8.27
CA TYR A 138 3.01 4.95 -8.48
C TYR A 138 2.38 3.54 -8.54
N ALA A 139 3.02 2.61 -9.22
CA ALA A 139 2.60 1.21 -9.28
C ALA A 139 2.65 0.55 -7.89
N CYS A 140 3.72 0.75 -7.12
CA CYS A 140 3.85 0.24 -5.75
C CYS A 140 2.73 0.74 -4.83
N TYR A 141 2.42 2.03 -4.89
CA TYR A 141 1.31 2.61 -4.12
C TYR A 141 -0.03 1.97 -4.47
N GLY A 142 -0.33 1.83 -5.77
CA GLY A 142 -1.54 1.14 -6.24
C GLY A 142 -1.64 -0.28 -5.73
N GLY A 143 -0.54 -1.02 -5.81
CA GLY A 143 -0.46 -2.40 -5.34
C GLY A 143 -0.68 -2.54 -3.83
N ILE A 144 -0.07 -1.67 -3.01
CA ILE A 144 -0.30 -1.63 -1.55
C ILE A 144 -1.77 -1.36 -1.29
N MET A 145 -2.30 -0.26 -1.81
CA MET A 145 -3.68 0.17 -1.57
C MET A 145 -4.73 -0.85 -2.03
N GLY A 146 -4.48 -1.56 -3.14
CA GLY A 146 -5.37 -2.61 -3.63
C GLY A 146 -5.35 -3.87 -2.78
N SER A 147 -4.19 -4.23 -2.20
CA SER A 147 -4.03 -5.50 -1.47
C SER A 147 -4.45 -5.42 -0.01
N PHE A 148 -4.43 -4.26 0.62
CA PHE A 148 -4.72 -4.11 2.05
C PHE A 148 -6.15 -4.49 2.46
N PRO A 149 -7.23 -4.15 1.69
CA PRO A 149 -8.59 -4.57 2.05
C PRO A 149 -8.71 -6.09 2.13
N SER A 150 -8.17 -6.79 1.14
CA SER A 150 -8.23 -8.26 1.09
C SER A 150 -7.35 -8.90 2.16
N LEU A 151 -6.18 -8.33 2.46
CA LEU A 151 -5.31 -8.79 3.55
C LEU A 151 -5.98 -8.58 4.90
N SER A 152 -6.55 -7.41 5.17
CA SER A 152 -7.27 -7.10 6.41
C SER A 152 -8.42 -8.08 6.63
N SER A 153 -9.25 -8.30 5.61
CA SER A 153 -10.36 -9.25 5.68
C SER A 153 -9.91 -10.69 5.91
N SER A 154 -8.76 -11.09 5.34
CA SER A 154 -8.21 -12.43 5.56
C SER A 154 -7.62 -12.65 6.95
N ILE A 155 -7.26 -11.60 7.67
CA ILE A 155 -6.70 -11.67 9.03
C ILE A 155 -7.80 -11.57 10.09
N PHE A 156 -8.77 -10.67 9.89
CA PHE A 156 -9.77 -10.33 10.91
C PHE A 156 -11.17 -10.85 10.60
N GLY A 157 -11.36 -11.49 9.44
CA GLY A 157 -12.64 -12.03 9.01
C GLY A 157 -13.47 -11.07 8.17
N MET A 158 -14.47 -11.62 7.48
CA MET A 158 -15.29 -10.90 6.50
C MET A 158 -16.47 -10.15 7.13
N LYS A 159 -16.98 -10.61 8.29
CA LYS A 159 -18.22 -10.11 8.90
C LYS A 159 -18.21 -8.63 9.22
N HIS A 160 -17.09 -8.12 9.72
CA HIS A 160 -16.89 -6.71 10.08
C HIS A 160 -15.77 -6.06 9.23
N SER A 161 -15.51 -6.57 8.02
CA SER A 161 -14.35 -6.19 7.22
C SER A 161 -14.31 -4.70 6.87
N GLY A 162 -15.45 -4.09 6.56
CA GLY A 162 -15.52 -2.66 6.22
C GLY A 162 -15.13 -1.76 7.41
N GLU A 163 -15.67 -2.04 8.59
CA GLU A 163 -15.35 -1.32 9.82
C GLU A 163 -13.88 -1.53 10.23
N ASN A 164 -13.44 -2.79 10.22
CA ASN A 164 -12.07 -3.15 10.57
C ASN A 164 -11.04 -2.50 9.64
N TYR A 165 -11.31 -2.50 8.33
CA TYR A 165 -10.44 -1.84 7.36
C TYR A 165 -10.44 -0.32 7.53
N GLY A 166 -11.56 0.29 7.92
CA GLY A 166 -11.64 1.70 8.28
C GLY A 166 -10.63 2.09 9.36
N TYR A 167 -10.46 1.28 10.40
CA TYR A 167 -9.41 1.50 11.41
C TYR A 167 -7.99 1.33 10.85
N VAL A 168 -7.76 0.37 9.96
CA VAL A 168 -6.44 0.22 9.30
C VAL A 168 -6.12 1.45 8.43
N MET A 169 -7.13 2.08 7.83
CA MET A 169 -6.96 3.31 7.04
C MET A 169 -6.44 4.52 7.84
N PHE A 170 -6.47 4.50 9.18
CA PHE A 170 -5.76 5.50 9.98
C PHE A 170 -4.25 5.52 9.67
N GLY A 171 -3.67 4.41 9.21
CA GLY A 171 -2.29 4.35 8.75
C GLY A 171 -2.01 5.31 7.59
N ILE A 172 -2.90 5.38 6.57
CA ILE A 172 -2.74 6.34 5.47
C ILE A 172 -2.98 7.78 5.93
N ALA A 173 -3.94 8.02 6.84
CA ALA A 173 -4.18 9.37 7.36
C ALA A 173 -2.92 9.93 8.04
N ILE A 174 -2.27 9.14 8.91
CA ILE A 174 -1.03 9.53 9.56
C ILE A 174 0.12 9.68 8.52
N ALA A 175 0.21 8.78 7.54
CA ALA A 175 1.22 8.85 6.49
C ALA A 175 1.08 10.14 5.66
N THR A 176 -0.15 10.52 5.31
CA THR A 176 -0.44 11.73 4.52
C THR A 176 -0.06 13.01 5.26
N LEU A 177 -0.21 13.05 6.57
CA LEU A 177 0.22 14.20 7.38
C LEU A 177 1.74 14.21 7.61
N SER A 178 2.35 13.04 7.81
CA SER A 178 3.77 12.93 8.12
C SER A 178 4.68 13.11 6.89
N ALA A 179 4.25 12.72 5.69
CA ALA A 179 5.07 12.81 4.49
C ALA A 179 5.47 14.26 4.12
N PRO A 180 4.54 15.24 4.02
CA PRO A 180 4.88 16.63 3.80
C PRO A 180 5.70 17.24 4.96
N ALA A 181 5.37 16.86 6.21
CA ALA A 181 6.12 17.33 7.37
C ALA A 181 7.59 16.91 7.31
N ILE A 182 7.88 15.65 6.95
CA ILE A 182 9.25 15.14 6.75
C ILE A 182 9.94 15.95 5.64
N THR A 183 9.31 16.09 4.49
CA THR A 183 9.88 16.79 3.34
C THR A 183 10.19 18.25 3.67
N ASN A 184 9.23 18.96 4.24
CA ASN A 184 9.38 20.38 4.57
C ASN A 184 10.44 20.61 5.66
N THR A 185 10.53 19.72 6.65
CA THR A 185 11.55 19.82 7.70
C THR A 185 12.95 19.60 7.13
N VAL A 186 13.13 18.59 6.29
CA VAL A 186 14.45 18.26 5.70
C VAL A 186 14.90 19.38 4.76
N LEU A 187 14.06 19.77 3.80
CA LEU A 187 14.41 20.82 2.84
C LEU A 187 14.51 22.19 3.49
N GLY A 188 13.65 22.50 4.46
CA GLY A 188 13.70 23.76 5.22
C GLY A 188 14.93 23.87 6.12
N SER A 189 15.57 22.75 6.47
CA SER A 189 16.85 22.72 7.17
C SER A 189 18.06 22.78 6.24
N GLY A 190 17.87 22.99 4.92
CA GLY A 190 18.93 23.12 3.93
C GLY A 190 19.55 21.79 3.45
N TYR A 191 18.93 20.66 3.76
CA TYR A 191 19.37 19.37 3.23
C TYR A 191 18.87 19.12 1.82
N ASP A 192 19.59 18.30 1.06
CA ASP A 192 19.25 17.91 -0.29
C ASP A 192 18.05 16.96 -0.37
N MET A 193 17.41 16.95 -1.54
CA MET A 193 16.35 16.00 -1.88
C MET A 193 16.79 14.52 -1.70
N ASN A 194 18.06 14.21 -1.86
CA ASN A 194 18.60 12.87 -1.66
C ASN A 194 18.40 12.36 -0.23
N VAL A 195 18.46 13.25 0.78
CA VAL A 195 18.16 12.91 2.17
C VAL A 195 16.70 12.51 2.33
N VAL A 196 15.79 13.21 1.65
CA VAL A 196 14.36 12.89 1.65
C VAL A 196 14.11 11.50 1.05
N PHE A 197 14.78 11.16 -0.05
CA PHE A 197 14.69 9.82 -0.64
C PHE A 197 15.29 8.75 0.27
N GLY A 198 16.38 9.03 0.95
CA GLY A 198 16.98 8.15 1.96
C GLY A 198 16.01 7.84 3.10
N ILE A 199 15.33 8.86 3.63
CA ILE A 199 14.29 8.69 4.64
C ILE A 199 13.12 7.85 4.08
N GLY A 200 12.71 8.09 2.84
CA GLY A 200 11.70 7.28 2.16
C GLY A 200 12.09 5.81 2.08
N ALA A 201 13.33 5.51 1.69
CA ALA A 201 13.85 4.15 1.63
C ALA A 201 13.86 3.46 3.01
N ILE A 202 14.31 4.16 4.06
CA ILE A 202 14.28 3.66 5.43
C ILE A 202 12.85 3.35 5.87
N ARG A 203 11.88 4.23 5.56
CA ARG A 203 10.47 4.00 5.90
C ARG A 203 9.90 2.78 5.19
N ALA A 204 10.19 2.59 3.91
CA ALA A 204 9.79 1.38 3.19
C ALA A 204 10.42 0.11 3.80
N ALA A 205 11.69 0.15 4.20
CA ALA A 205 12.36 -0.95 4.89
C ALA A 205 11.73 -1.25 6.26
N VAL A 206 11.37 -0.23 7.02
CA VAL A 206 10.63 -0.38 8.29
C VAL A 206 9.26 -1.02 8.05
N SER A 207 8.54 -0.62 6.99
CA SER A 207 7.28 -1.27 6.60
C SER A 207 7.48 -2.75 6.30
N PHE A 208 8.53 -3.10 5.56
CA PHE A 208 8.88 -4.49 5.26
C PHE A 208 9.16 -5.29 6.54
N LEU A 209 9.85 -4.71 7.53
CA LEU A 209 10.08 -5.34 8.83
C LEU A 209 8.75 -5.61 9.56
N PHE A 210 7.83 -4.63 9.61
CA PHE A 210 6.52 -4.84 10.23
C PHE A 210 5.69 -5.91 9.52
N LEU A 211 5.80 -6.01 8.19
CA LEU A 211 5.15 -7.08 7.43
C LEU A 211 5.71 -8.47 7.78
N ILE A 212 7.03 -8.58 8.01
CA ILE A 212 7.65 -9.83 8.51
C ILE A 212 7.14 -10.17 9.92
N LEU A 213 7.06 -9.18 10.81
CA LEU A 213 6.54 -9.39 12.16
C LEU A 213 5.08 -9.85 12.13
N LEU A 214 4.26 -9.25 11.27
CA LEU A 214 2.89 -9.68 11.04
C LEU A 214 2.82 -11.15 10.58
N GLU A 215 3.65 -11.52 9.60
CA GLU A 215 3.70 -12.90 9.11
C GLU A 215 4.11 -13.90 10.21
N ARG A 216 5.08 -13.53 11.04
CA ARG A 216 5.51 -14.37 12.17
C ARG A 216 4.38 -14.58 13.18
N GLU A 217 3.65 -13.53 13.52
CA GLU A 217 2.50 -13.59 14.44
C GLU A 217 1.40 -14.51 13.88
N LEU A 218 1.08 -14.37 12.59
CA LEU A 218 0.09 -15.23 11.92
C LEU A 218 0.52 -16.70 11.88
N LYS A 219 1.81 -16.98 11.70
CA LYS A 219 2.35 -18.35 11.73
C LYS A 219 2.32 -18.96 13.13
N LEU A 220 2.54 -18.17 14.17
CA LEU A 220 2.48 -18.63 15.56
C LEU A 220 1.04 -19.00 15.98
N GLU A 221 0.05 -18.25 15.51
CA GLU A 221 -1.36 -18.58 15.80
C GLU A 221 -1.84 -19.85 15.09
N ARG A 222 -1.37 -20.12 13.87
CA ARG A 222 -1.71 -21.36 13.15
C ARG A 222 -1.14 -22.64 13.79
N LYS A 223 -0.14 -22.50 14.66
CA LYS A 223 0.50 -23.63 15.37
C LYS A 223 -0.13 -23.93 16.73
N LYS A 224 -0.99 -23.03 17.22
CA LYS A 224 -1.78 -23.22 18.45
C LYS A 224 -3.16 -23.79 18.16
#